data_79a98fe9f8ae7dcf90a325b793b77e55
#
_entry.id   79a98fe9f8ae7dcf90a325b793b77e55
#
_cell.length_a   1.000
_cell.length_b   1.000
_cell.length_c   1.000
_cell.angle_alpha   90.00
_cell.angle_beta   90.00
_cell.angle_gamma   90.00
#
_symmetry.space_group_name_H-M   'P 1'
#
loop_
_entity.id
_entity.type
_entity.pdbx_description
1 polymer ?
#
loop_
_entity_poly.entity_id
_entity_poly.type
_entity_poly.pdbx_seq_one_letter_code
_entity_poly.pdbx_strand_id
1 'polypeptide(L)'
;IFLYYFELFFLSEGNRSVHLWHLFVQLDWVTESEVNNDFFTIERLDENRNFVELIQVDGAGNSNERLDYRTFDKEPIQGDNYYRLKQTDYNGDFKYSTIRKVKFNSNLSDLFILPNPSNGQLLFAEIELEKSLLKLEWFIIDETGKLIHNNTYHSMNENSMLKIDLLRGKVLIPGIYFVRIIYNDKIINEKVIVY
;
A
#
# COMPACT_ATOMS: atom_id res chain seq x y z
N ILE A 1 -18.22 -9.86 -15.62
CA ILE A 1 -17.15 -9.61 -14.62
C ILE A 1 -16.42 -8.36 -15.03
N PHE A 2 -16.43 -7.37 -14.17
CA PHE A 2 -15.64 -6.16 -14.35
C PHE A 2 -14.62 -6.11 -13.22
N LEU A 3 -13.34 -6.13 -13.55
CA LEU A 3 -12.25 -5.97 -12.60
C LEU A 3 -11.99 -4.48 -12.44
N TYR A 4 -12.40 -3.90 -11.31
CA TYR A 4 -12.20 -2.49 -10.98
C TYR A 4 -11.20 -2.39 -9.84
N TYR A 5 -10.23 -1.50 -9.93
CA TYR A 5 -9.26 -1.08 -8.94
C TYR A 5 -8.27 -2.12 -8.39
N PHE A 6 -7.02 -1.72 -8.52
CA PHE A 6 -5.90 -2.22 -7.73
C PHE A 6 -5.32 -1.01 -7.01
N GLU A 7 -5.36 -1.04 -5.69
CA GLU A 7 -4.71 -0.01 -4.88
C GLU A 7 -3.65 -0.64 -3.98
N LEU A 8 -2.58 0.11 -3.75
CA LEU A 8 -1.56 -0.23 -2.77
C LEU A 8 -2.06 0.25 -1.40
N PHE A 9 -2.30 -0.65 -0.46
CA PHE A 9 -2.71 -0.30 0.90
C PHE A 9 -1.69 -0.73 1.93
N PHE A 10 -1.60 0.08 2.99
CA PHE A 10 -0.86 -0.22 4.20
C PHE A 10 -1.85 -0.46 5.32
N LEU A 11 -1.85 -1.65 5.93
CA LEU A 11 -2.62 -1.92 7.14
C LEU A 11 -1.70 -1.96 8.34
N SER A 12 -2.11 -1.24 9.41
CA SER A 12 -1.58 -1.44 10.75
C SER A 12 -2.55 -2.32 11.52
N GLU A 13 -2.16 -3.54 11.87
CA GLU A 13 -2.91 -4.32 12.83
C GLU A 13 -2.37 -4.11 14.25
N GLY A 14 -3.25 -3.54 15.12
CA GLY A 14 -3.37 -3.82 16.55
C GLY A 14 -2.21 -3.52 17.48
N ASN A 15 -2.57 -2.85 18.49
CA ASN A 15 -2.00 -2.52 19.79
C ASN A 15 -1.06 -3.57 20.43
N ARG A 16 0.22 -3.64 19.99
CA ARG A 16 1.41 -4.09 20.77
C ARG A 16 2.68 -4.11 19.92
N SER A 17 3.62 -3.24 20.20
CA SER A 17 5.12 -3.31 20.14
C SER A 17 5.88 -3.98 19.00
N VAL A 18 5.24 -4.44 17.91
CA VAL A 18 5.90 -4.84 16.68
C VAL A 18 4.95 -4.50 15.51
N HIS A 19 5.16 -3.40 14.84
CA HIS A 19 4.43 -3.07 13.63
C HIS A 19 5.13 -3.77 12.45
N LEU A 20 4.69 -4.99 12.11
CA LEU A 20 5.00 -5.63 10.85
C LEU A 20 4.14 -4.97 9.78
N TRP A 21 4.70 -4.05 9.02
CA TRP A 21 4.08 -3.49 7.83
C TRP A 21 4.17 -4.50 6.69
N HIS A 22 3.06 -5.11 6.35
CA HIS A 22 3.00 -5.96 5.18
C HIS A 22 2.58 -5.09 3.99
N LEU A 23 3.47 -4.94 3.02
CA LEU A 23 3.14 -4.38 1.72
C LEU A 23 2.35 -5.45 0.96
N PHE A 24 1.15 -5.13 0.50
CA PHE A 24 0.30 -6.03 -0.25
C PHE A 24 -0.37 -5.30 -1.42
N VAL A 25 -0.83 -6.05 -2.38
CA VAL A 25 -1.69 -5.55 -3.44
C VAL A 25 -3.13 -5.92 -3.12
N GLN A 26 -4.00 -4.93 -2.94
CA GLN A 26 -5.44 -5.16 -2.80
C GLN A 26 -6.04 -5.41 -4.19
N LEU A 27 -6.89 -6.41 -4.27
CA LEU A 27 -7.56 -6.87 -5.48
C LEU A 27 -9.06 -6.81 -5.27
N ASP A 28 -9.72 -5.85 -5.95
CA ASP A 28 -11.17 -5.67 -5.90
C ASP A 28 -11.79 -6.02 -7.24
N TRP A 29 -12.95 -6.71 -7.22
CA TRP A 29 -13.76 -6.94 -8.42
C TRP A 29 -15.24 -6.93 -8.10
N VAL A 30 -16.03 -6.79 -9.15
CA VAL A 30 -17.48 -6.70 -9.06
C VAL A 30 -18.13 -7.64 -10.06
N THR A 31 -19.20 -8.28 -9.64
CA THR A 31 -20.13 -8.99 -10.54
C THR A 31 -21.47 -8.27 -10.52
N GLU A 32 -22.10 -8.09 -11.68
CA GLU A 32 -23.47 -7.57 -11.77
C GLU A 32 -24.50 -8.70 -11.57
N SER A 33 -24.12 -9.91 -11.96
CA SER A 33 -24.88 -11.14 -11.73
C SER A 33 -23.96 -12.34 -11.78
N GLU A 34 -24.33 -13.43 -11.14
CA GLU A 34 -23.63 -14.71 -11.17
C GLU A 34 -24.61 -15.81 -11.52
N VAL A 35 -24.17 -16.77 -12.32
CA VAL A 35 -24.92 -17.97 -12.66
C VAL A 35 -23.96 -19.15 -12.56
N ASN A 36 -24.32 -20.10 -11.72
CA ASN A 36 -23.56 -21.34 -11.51
C ASN A 36 -22.09 -21.14 -11.05
N ASN A 37 -21.76 -19.96 -10.50
CA ASN A 37 -20.39 -19.60 -10.13
C ASN A 37 -19.99 -20.28 -8.81
N ASP A 38 -19.01 -21.20 -8.84
CA ASP A 38 -18.48 -21.89 -7.67
C ASP A 38 -17.48 -21.00 -6.93
N PHE A 39 -16.41 -20.59 -7.63
CA PHE A 39 -15.38 -19.73 -7.05
C PHE A 39 -14.65 -18.90 -8.10
N PHE A 40 -13.96 -17.89 -7.60
CA PHE A 40 -12.97 -17.11 -8.32
C PHE A 40 -11.57 -17.55 -7.91
N THR A 41 -10.68 -17.77 -8.87
CA THR A 41 -9.25 -17.91 -8.63
C THR A 41 -8.55 -16.64 -9.08
N ILE A 42 -7.79 -16.01 -8.19
CA ILE A 42 -6.87 -14.95 -8.52
C ILE A 42 -5.57 -15.60 -8.99
N GLU A 43 -5.14 -15.27 -10.19
CA GLU A 43 -3.89 -15.73 -10.75
C GLU A 43 -2.95 -14.54 -11.01
N ARG A 44 -1.66 -14.71 -10.68
CA ARG A 44 -0.59 -13.75 -10.96
C ARG A 44 0.43 -14.37 -11.91
N LEU A 45 0.98 -13.55 -12.80
CA LEU A 45 2.09 -13.94 -13.66
C LEU A 45 3.36 -14.11 -12.82
N ASP A 46 3.99 -15.28 -12.87
CA ASP A 46 5.28 -15.55 -12.23
C ASP A 46 6.47 -15.06 -13.07
N GLU A 47 7.67 -15.23 -12.56
CA GLU A 47 8.93 -14.85 -13.23
C GLU A 47 9.16 -15.66 -14.53
N ASN A 48 8.58 -16.85 -14.64
CA ASN A 48 8.65 -17.71 -15.81
C ASN A 48 7.56 -17.39 -16.85
N ARG A 49 6.77 -16.35 -16.63
CA ARG A 49 5.62 -15.92 -17.45
C ARG A 49 4.47 -16.94 -17.48
N ASN A 50 4.27 -17.69 -16.40
CA ASN A 50 3.11 -18.53 -16.21
C ASN A 50 2.16 -17.84 -15.22
N PHE A 51 0.85 -17.96 -15.49
CA PHE A 51 -0.14 -17.59 -14.49
C PHE A 51 -0.24 -18.68 -13.43
N VAL A 52 0.05 -18.32 -12.19
CA VAL A 52 -0.01 -19.19 -11.02
C VAL A 52 -1.15 -18.76 -10.11
N GLU A 53 -1.85 -19.72 -9.56
CA GLU A 53 -2.90 -19.48 -8.58
C GLU A 53 -2.31 -18.89 -7.31
N LEU A 54 -2.93 -17.81 -6.80
CA LEU A 54 -2.60 -17.20 -5.53
C LEU A 54 -3.65 -17.50 -4.46
N ILE A 55 -4.91 -17.25 -4.79
CA ILE A 55 -6.01 -17.23 -3.83
C ILE A 55 -7.28 -17.70 -4.54
N GLN A 56 -8.10 -18.49 -3.84
CA GLN A 56 -9.49 -18.76 -4.21
C GLN A 56 -10.44 -17.98 -3.30
N VAL A 57 -11.53 -17.50 -3.88
CA VAL A 57 -12.60 -16.79 -3.19
C VAL A 57 -13.94 -17.38 -3.67
N ASP A 58 -14.75 -17.82 -2.74
CA ASP A 58 -16.04 -18.43 -3.05
C ASP A 58 -16.92 -17.48 -3.86
N GLY A 59 -17.60 -18.00 -4.87
CA GLY A 59 -18.63 -17.32 -5.62
C GLY A 59 -19.98 -17.38 -4.89
N ALA A 60 -20.95 -16.60 -5.36
CA ALA A 60 -22.30 -16.60 -4.81
C ALA A 60 -23.22 -17.68 -5.40
N GLY A 61 -22.70 -18.54 -6.28
CA GLY A 61 -23.47 -19.52 -7.01
C GLY A 61 -24.40 -18.87 -8.04
N ASN A 62 -25.57 -18.45 -7.60
CA ASN A 62 -26.52 -17.69 -8.41
C ASN A 62 -26.90 -16.39 -7.70
N SER A 63 -26.69 -15.27 -8.34
CA SER A 63 -27.08 -13.96 -7.86
C SER A 63 -27.49 -13.08 -9.03
N ASN A 64 -28.59 -12.33 -8.85
CA ASN A 64 -29.03 -11.29 -9.76
C ASN A 64 -28.72 -9.89 -9.21
N GLU A 65 -27.97 -9.80 -8.12
CA GLU A 65 -27.57 -8.56 -7.47
C GLU A 65 -26.08 -8.31 -7.72
N ARG A 66 -25.72 -7.04 -7.70
CA ARG A 66 -24.33 -6.61 -7.73
C ARG A 66 -23.62 -7.05 -6.45
N LEU A 67 -22.48 -7.73 -6.62
CA LEU A 67 -21.63 -8.20 -5.54
C LEU A 67 -20.23 -7.63 -5.69
N ASP A 68 -19.71 -7.12 -4.58
CA ASP A 68 -18.35 -6.58 -4.47
C ASP A 68 -17.48 -7.57 -3.71
N TYR A 69 -16.32 -7.90 -4.30
CA TYR A 69 -15.35 -8.84 -3.75
C TYR A 69 -14.02 -8.15 -3.50
N ARG A 70 -13.31 -8.62 -2.48
CA ARG A 70 -11.99 -8.12 -2.12
C ARG A 70 -11.08 -9.23 -1.61
N THR A 71 -9.82 -9.19 -2.03
CA THR A 71 -8.75 -10.02 -1.47
C THR A 71 -7.41 -9.31 -1.57
N PHE A 72 -6.32 -9.96 -1.10
CA PHE A 72 -5.01 -9.35 -1.00
C PHE A 72 -3.92 -10.31 -1.47
N ASP A 73 -3.04 -9.85 -2.35
CA ASP A 73 -1.76 -10.50 -2.57
C ASP A 73 -0.78 -9.97 -1.52
N LYS A 74 -0.38 -10.81 -0.59
CA LYS A 74 0.49 -10.47 0.53
C LYS A 74 1.98 -10.55 0.21
N GLU A 75 2.32 -11.11 -0.96
CA GLU A 75 3.70 -11.31 -1.41
C GLU A 75 3.85 -10.93 -2.89
N PRO A 76 3.50 -9.69 -3.28
CA PRO A 76 3.65 -9.26 -4.66
C PRO A 76 5.12 -9.22 -5.07
N ILE A 77 5.39 -9.46 -6.35
CA ILE A 77 6.73 -9.41 -6.91
C ILE A 77 7.15 -7.95 -7.10
N GLN A 78 8.42 -7.64 -6.83
CA GLN A 78 8.98 -6.32 -7.10
C GLN A 78 8.85 -5.95 -8.58
N GLY A 79 8.32 -4.77 -8.88
CA GLY A 79 8.10 -4.28 -10.24
C GLY A 79 6.69 -4.51 -10.75
N ASP A 80 6.57 -4.94 -12.00
CA ASP A 80 5.30 -5.10 -12.68
C ASP A 80 4.65 -6.46 -12.36
N ASN A 81 3.51 -6.44 -11.69
CA ASN A 81 2.68 -7.62 -11.43
C ASN A 81 1.48 -7.62 -12.38
N TYR A 82 1.16 -8.78 -12.91
CA TYR A 82 0.03 -8.97 -13.82
C TYR A 82 -0.93 -9.98 -13.22
N TYR A 83 -2.18 -9.57 -13.01
CA TYR A 83 -3.24 -10.38 -12.41
C TYR A 83 -4.35 -10.63 -13.38
N ARG A 84 -5.02 -11.77 -13.23
CA ARG A 84 -6.31 -12.06 -13.83
C ARG A 84 -7.18 -12.84 -12.87
N LEU A 85 -8.50 -12.76 -13.05
CA LEU A 85 -9.47 -13.64 -12.42
C LEU A 85 -9.80 -14.81 -13.34
N LYS A 86 -9.94 -15.97 -12.76
CA LYS A 86 -10.57 -17.13 -13.35
C LYS A 86 -11.84 -17.40 -12.57
N GLN A 87 -13.01 -17.20 -13.17
CA GLN A 87 -14.29 -17.65 -12.63
C GLN A 87 -14.47 -19.10 -13.02
N THR A 88 -14.80 -19.96 -12.05
CA THR A 88 -15.06 -21.39 -12.27
C THR A 88 -16.47 -21.72 -11.81
N ASP A 89 -17.24 -22.36 -12.69
CA ASP A 89 -18.60 -22.79 -12.43
C ASP A 89 -18.62 -24.19 -11.78
N TYR A 90 -19.70 -24.56 -11.09
CA TYR A 90 -19.86 -25.87 -10.44
C TYR A 90 -19.68 -27.07 -11.38
N ASN A 91 -19.89 -26.92 -12.68
CA ASN A 91 -19.67 -27.95 -13.67
C ASN A 91 -18.22 -28.04 -14.17
N GLY A 92 -17.33 -27.15 -13.66
CA GLY A 92 -15.91 -27.05 -14.02
C GLY A 92 -15.62 -26.18 -15.24
N ASP A 93 -16.62 -25.62 -15.91
CA ASP A 93 -16.39 -24.62 -16.95
C ASP A 93 -15.78 -23.35 -16.34
N PHE A 94 -14.97 -22.64 -17.10
CA PHE A 94 -14.34 -21.43 -16.57
C PHE A 94 -14.20 -20.32 -17.61
N LYS A 95 -14.05 -19.08 -17.12
CA LYS A 95 -13.77 -17.90 -17.91
C LYS A 95 -12.71 -17.04 -17.23
N TYR A 96 -11.90 -16.34 -18.05
CA TYR A 96 -10.92 -15.38 -17.56
C TYR A 96 -11.39 -13.94 -17.71
N SER A 97 -11.00 -13.10 -16.77
CA SER A 97 -11.07 -11.64 -16.91
C SER A 97 -9.97 -11.14 -17.84
N THR A 98 -10.01 -9.85 -18.16
CA THR A 98 -8.86 -9.14 -18.74
C THR A 98 -7.71 -9.11 -17.75
N ILE A 99 -6.47 -9.15 -18.27
CA ILE A 99 -5.27 -9.02 -17.46
C ILE A 99 -5.14 -7.56 -16.99
N ARG A 100 -4.79 -7.40 -15.70
CA ARG A 100 -4.50 -6.10 -15.09
C ARG A 100 -3.06 -6.05 -14.62
N LYS A 101 -2.44 -4.90 -14.85
CA LYS A 101 -1.07 -4.62 -14.44
C LYS A 101 -1.07 -3.71 -13.22
N VAL A 102 -0.30 -4.07 -12.21
CA VAL A 102 -0.01 -3.26 -11.04
C VAL A 102 1.49 -3.15 -10.89
N LYS A 103 1.99 -1.94 -10.74
CA LYS A 103 3.41 -1.73 -10.42
C LYS A 103 3.57 -1.74 -8.91
N PHE A 104 4.21 -2.78 -8.40
CA PHE A 104 4.57 -2.88 -7.00
C PHE A 104 6.04 -2.48 -6.83
N ASN A 105 6.27 -1.46 -6.02
CA ASN A 105 7.61 -1.05 -5.66
C ASN A 105 7.79 -1.24 -4.15
N SER A 106 8.37 -2.34 -3.73
CA SER A 106 8.86 -2.48 -2.36
C SER A 106 10.13 -1.63 -2.09
N ASN A 107 10.73 -1.09 -3.16
CA ASN A 107 11.68 0.05 -3.07
C ASN A 107 10.95 1.40 -2.83
N LEU A 108 9.70 1.38 -2.38
CA LEU A 108 9.23 2.43 -1.52
C LEU A 108 10.27 2.48 -0.40
N SER A 109 11.03 3.54 -0.44
CA SER A 109 11.98 3.93 0.59
C SER A 109 11.54 3.30 1.90
N ASP A 110 12.46 2.68 2.60
CA ASP A 110 12.28 2.15 3.95
C ASP A 110 11.75 3.22 4.93
N LEU A 111 10.99 4.17 4.43
CA LEU A 111 10.48 5.35 5.12
C LEU A 111 9.00 5.57 4.81
N PHE A 112 8.20 5.60 5.86
CA PHE A 112 6.76 5.87 5.83
C PHE A 112 6.43 7.12 6.65
N ILE A 113 5.44 7.89 6.20
CA ILE A 113 4.92 9.05 6.93
C ILE A 113 3.50 8.73 7.42
N LEU A 114 3.32 8.73 8.74
CA LEU A 114 2.11 8.28 9.41
C LEU A 114 1.72 9.21 10.58
N PRO A 115 0.41 9.30 10.87
CA PRO A 115 -0.73 8.89 10.06
C PRO A 115 -0.91 9.78 8.82
N ASN A 116 -1.44 9.19 7.75
CA ASN A 116 -1.87 9.95 6.58
C ASN A 116 -3.19 9.34 6.04
N PRO A 117 -4.35 10.01 6.19
CA PRO A 117 -4.53 11.38 6.72
C PRO A 117 -4.21 11.54 8.21
N SER A 118 -3.85 12.76 8.62
CA SER A 118 -3.49 13.14 9.99
C SER A 118 -4.51 14.12 10.59
N ASN A 119 -4.62 14.12 11.93
CA ASN A 119 -5.36 15.16 12.66
C ASN A 119 -4.52 16.42 12.93
N GLY A 120 -3.33 16.50 12.36
CA GLY A 120 -2.43 17.62 12.51
C GLY A 120 -1.64 17.71 13.83
N GLN A 121 -1.92 16.83 14.79
CA GLN A 121 -1.20 16.81 16.09
C GLN A 121 -0.02 15.84 16.11
N LEU A 122 -0.09 14.78 15.32
CA LEU A 122 0.91 13.74 15.24
C LEU A 122 1.25 13.45 13.78
N LEU A 123 2.54 13.42 13.48
CA LEU A 123 3.07 12.99 12.18
C LEU A 123 4.46 12.39 12.39
N PHE A 124 4.63 11.14 12.05
CA PHE A 124 5.89 10.42 12.23
C PHE A 124 6.46 9.98 10.88
N ALA A 125 7.79 10.01 10.77
CA ALA A 125 8.50 9.21 9.79
C ALA A 125 8.94 7.90 10.46
N GLU A 126 8.62 6.78 9.85
CA GLU A 126 9.14 5.47 10.22
C GLU A 126 10.05 4.97 9.10
N ILE A 127 11.28 4.60 9.46
CA ILE A 127 12.32 4.20 8.51
C ILE A 127 13.00 2.92 8.99
N GLU A 128 13.14 1.95 8.09
CA GLU A 128 13.97 0.78 8.32
C GLU A 128 15.42 1.08 7.92
N LEU A 129 16.34 0.92 8.86
CA LEU A 129 17.76 1.23 8.65
C LEU A 129 18.53 -0.04 8.32
N GLU A 130 18.90 -0.22 7.06
CA GLU A 130 19.84 -1.31 6.65
C GLU A 130 21.30 -1.00 6.96
N LYS A 131 21.64 0.28 7.16
CA LYS A 131 23.00 0.76 7.44
C LYS A 131 22.94 2.01 8.34
N SER A 132 24.07 2.34 8.96
CA SER A 132 24.20 3.52 9.80
C SER A 132 23.64 4.79 9.11
N LEU A 133 22.53 5.29 9.58
CA LEU A 133 21.98 6.59 9.20
C LEU A 133 22.84 7.67 9.89
N LEU A 134 23.52 8.50 9.12
CA LEU A 134 24.33 9.58 9.66
C LEU A 134 23.48 10.84 9.90
N LYS A 135 22.55 11.11 9.00
CA LYS A 135 21.73 12.34 9.01
C LYS A 135 20.41 12.13 8.27
N LEU A 136 19.32 12.62 8.84
CA LEU A 136 18.02 12.73 8.20
C LEU A 136 17.50 14.16 8.39
N GLU A 137 17.16 14.82 7.30
CA GLU A 137 16.57 16.15 7.29
C GLU A 137 15.15 16.06 6.75
N TRP A 138 14.22 16.83 7.32
CA TRP A 138 12.87 16.93 6.77
C TRP A 138 12.36 18.37 6.72
N PHE A 139 11.44 18.57 5.79
CA PHE A 139 10.78 19.85 5.53
C PHE A 139 9.28 19.57 5.35
N ILE A 140 8.45 20.32 6.04
CA ILE A 140 7.00 20.34 5.86
C ILE A 140 6.63 21.62 5.16
N ILE A 141 5.98 21.50 4.01
CA ILE A 141 5.66 22.62 3.11
C ILE A 141 4.16 22.58 2.87
N ASP A 142 3.48 23.73 2.90
CA ASP A 142 2.05 23.80 2.56
C ASP A 142 1.81 23.78 1.04
N GLU A 143 0.56 23.77 0.64
CA GLU A 143 0.15 23.74 -0.78
C GLU A 143 0.59 24.97 -1.58
N THR A 144 0.96 26.07 -0.92
CA THR A 144 1.47 27.29 -1.57
C THR A 144 2.99 27.25 -1.77
N GLY A 145 3.67 26.21 -1.24
CA GLY A 145 5.13 26.10 -1.25
C GLY A 145 5.80 26.77 -0.07
N LYS A 146 5.04 27.29 0.91
CA LYS A 146 5.60 27.91 2.10
C LYS A 146 6.13 26.86 3.07
N LEU A 147 7.36 27.05 3.54
CA LEU A 147 7.94 26.20 4.58
C LEU A 147 7.24 26.43 5.92
N ILE A 148 6.63 25.37 6.46
CA ILE A 148 5.94 25.37 7.75
C ILE A 148 6.86 24.93 8.87
N HIS A 149 7.63 23.85 8.62
CA HIS A 149 8.54 23.28 9.60
C HIS A 149 9.68 22.56 8.93
N ASN A 150 10.85 22.57 9.58
CA ASN A 150 11.97 21.72 9.19
C ASN A 150 12.78 21.36 10.44
N ASN A 151 13.47 20.23 10.36
CA ASN A 151 14.40 19.81 11.40
C ASN A 151 15.38 18.76 10.85
N THR A 152 16.32 18.36 11.71
CA THR A 152 17.35 17.38 11.40
C THR A 152 17.43 16.37 12.55
N TYR A 153 17.56 15.10 12.21
CA TYR A 153 17.88 14.02 13.12
C TYR A 153 19.29 13.49 12.83
N HIS A 154 20.06 13.25 13.87
CA HIS A 154 21.37 12.61 13.79
C HIS A 154 21.33 11.33 14.58
N SER A 155 21.67 10.21 14.00
CA SER A 155 21.70 8.89 14.64
C SER A 155 23.12 8.39 14.79
N MET A 156 23.35 7.63 15.87
CA MET A 156 24.53 6.80 16.05
C MET A 156 24.11 5.33 15.94
N ASN A 157 24.63 4.63 14.95
CA ASN A 157 24.68 3.17 14.79
C ASN A 157 23.63 2.33 15.51
N GLU A 158 22.47 2.07 14.88
CA GLU A 158 21.60 0.95 15.23
C GLU A 158 20.89 0.41 13.99
N ASN A 159 20.97 -0.92 13.81
CA ASN A 159 20.12 -1.63 12.85
C ASN A 159 18.73 -1.79 13.48
N SER A 160 17.82 -0.87 13.27
CA SER A 160 16.48 -0.93 13.82
C SER A 160 15.51 -0.03 13.09
N MET A 161 14.23 -0.27 13.30
CA MET A 161 13.17 0.63 12.88
C MET A 161 13.28 1.94 13.68
N LEU A 162 13.47 3.05 12.99
CA LEU A 162 13.53 4.39 13.57
C LEU A 162 12.18 5.10 13.36
N LYS A 163 11.60 5.60 14.45
CA LYS A 163 10.40 6.43 14.43
C LYS A 163 10.75 7.86 14.85
N ILE A 164 10.50 8.82 13.97
CA ILE A 164 10.83 10.24 14.20
C ILE A 164 9.53 11.05 14.22
N ASP A 165 9.30 11.80 15.29
CA ASP A 165 8.25 12.82 15.34
C ASP A 165 8.62 14.00 14.44
N LEU A 166 7.90 14.17 13.33
CA LEU A 166 8.15 15.24 12.35
C LEU A 166 7.64 16.59 12.81
N LEU A 167 6.66 16.64 13.71
CA LEU A 167 6.06 17.88 14.18
C LEU A 167 6.79 18.47 15.40
N ARG A 168 7.37 17.62 16.24
CA ARG A 168 8.06 18.02 17.46
C ARG A 168 7.26 19.00 18.32
N GLY A 169 5.98 18.66 18.55
CA GLY A 169 5.05 19.49 19.33
C GLY A 169 4.41 20.65 18.58
N LYS A 170 4.67 20.83 17.30
CA LYS A 170 3.88 21.72 16.45
C LYS A 170 2.57 21.10 16.06
N VAL A 171 1.59 21.91 15.70
CA VAL A 171 0.27 21.49 15.22
C VAL A 171 0.08 22.02 13.82
N LEU A 172 -0.36 21.18 12.91
CA LEU A 172 -0.79 21.57 11.57
C LEU A 172 -2.30 21.83 11.57
N ILE A 173 -2.71 22.88 10.89
CA ILE A 173 -4.15 23.15 10.63
C ILE A 173 -4.63 22.28 9.46
N PRO A 174 -5.96 22.03 9.34
CA PRO A 174 -6.50 21.32 8.20
C PRO A 174 -6.02 21.88 6.85
N GLY A 175 -5.55 20.99 5.98
CA GLY A 175 -5.00 21.35 4.68
C GLY A 175 -4.16 20.26 4.04
N ILE A 176 -3.53 20.59 2.92
CA ILE A 176 -2.61 19.71 2.20
C ILE A 176 -1.18 20.16 2.44
N TYR A 177 -0.34 19.22 2.81
CA TYR A 177 1.07 19.43 3.05
C TYR A 177 1.92 18.47 2.23
N PHE A 178 3.14 18.90 1.94
CA PHE A 178 4.16 18.06 1.32
C PHE A 178 5.32 17.92 2.31
N VAL A 179 5.63 16.69 2.64
CA VAL A 179 6.77 16.34 3.49
C VAL A 179 7.90 15.87 2.59
N ARG A 180 8.99 16.61 2.61
CA ARG A 180 10.25 16.22 1.96
C ARG A 180 11.21 15.70 3.02
N ILE A 181 11.76 14.49 2.79
CA ILE A 181 12.77 13.90 3.67
C ILE A 181 14.00 13.61 2.83
N ILE A 182 15.17 13.96 3.38
CA ILE A 182 16.48 13.76 2.76
C ILE A 182 17.33 12.91 3.70
N TYR A 183 17.80 11.78 3.23
CA TYR A 183 18.71 10.90 3.97
C TYR A 183 19.50 10.01 3.01
N ASN A 184 20.77 9.72 3.33
CA ASN A 184 21.64 8.83 2.56
C ASN A 184 21.58 9.08 1.04
N ASP A 185 21.62 10.34 0.60
CA ASP A 185 21.49 10.79 -0.80
C ASP A 185 20.13 10.47 -1.46
N LYS A 186 19.17 9.96 -0.69
CA LYS A 186 17.78 9.76 -1.13
C LYS A 186 16.94 10.99 -0.78
N ILE A 187 16.01 11.33 -1.67
CA ILE A 187 15.00 12.38 -1.44
C ILE A 187 13.63 11.74 -1.62
N ILE A 188 12.81 11.83 -0.56
CA ILE A 188 11.44 11.38 -0.57
C ILE A 188 10.54 12.59 -0.45
N ASN A 189 9.45 12.59 -1.23
CA ASN A 189 8.41 13.61 -1.14
C ASN A 189 7.07 12.89 -1.00
N GLU A 190 6.38 13.17 0.11
CA GLU A 190 5.07 12.58 0.41
C GLU A 190 4.03 13.68 0.59
N LYS A 191 2.83 13.45 0.05
CA LYS A 191 1.66 14.30 0.28
C LYS A 191 0.96 13.85 1.56
N VAL A 192 0.71 14.79 2.47
CA VAL A 192 -0.01 14.56 3.73
C VAL A 192 -1.30 15.38 3.71
N ILE A 193 -2.41 14.73 4.08
CA ILE A 193 -3.71 15.37 4.23
C ILE A 193 -3.96 15.53 5.73
N VAL A 194 -4.27 16.76 6.16
CA VAL A 194 -4.66 17.10 7.54
C VAL A 194 -6.11 17.52 7.57
N TYR A 195 -6.93 16.93 8.48
CA TYR A 195 -8.37 17.20 8.66
C TYR A 195 -8.72 17.73 10.04
#